data_331460dd58810c2f932d1dc97e08b3dd
#
_entry.id   331460dd58810c2f932d1dc97e08b3dd
#
_cell.length_a   1.000
_cell.length_b   1.000
_cell.length_c   1.000
_cell.angle_alpha   90.00
_cell.angle_beta   90.00
_cell.angle_gamma   90.00
#
_symmetry.space_group_name_H-M   'P 1'
#
loop_
_entity.id
_entity.type
_entity.pdbx_description
1 polymer ?
#
loop_
_entity_poly.entity_id
_entity_poly.type
_entity_poly.pdbx_seq_one_letter_code
_entity_poly.pdbx_strand_id
1 'polypeptide(L)'
;ACMLCSCSAPVYPRSTDEPQLQFYYCTGEGADTGIGALAARPVSVSDERPDAVLQQYLTAPAGEGFSLPDGLSSSCAFDSCEDGTLTLLLDETTPEGLPASLAAACLTLTMTQLDGVDRVRLVRTHRQTEATYTADQFLLYDTSADQPEYAVRLYYPDRDGLLAARDAVVRTADMEQLPLLALQALVSREVPVNLTRAIPYRTQVL
;
A
#
# COMPACT_ATOMS: atom_id res chain seq x y z
N ALA A 1 -33.24 -50.97 29.85
CA ALA A 1 -32.84 -50.10 28.72
C ALA A 1 -32.18 -48.84 29.27
N CYS A 2 -30.84 -48.82 29.28
CA CYS A 2 -30.07 -47.63 29.64
C CYS A 2 -29.82 -46.80 28.38
N MET A 3 -30.43 -45.62 28.31
CA MET A 3 -30.08 -44.60 27.30
C MET A 3 -28.81 -43.91 27.77
N LEU A 4 -27.74 -44.11 27.01
CA LEU A 4 -26.50 -43.33 27.14
C LEU A 4 -26.72 -42.00 26.39
N CYS A 5 -26.93 -40.91 27.15
CA CYS A 5 -26.90 -39.55 26.62
C CYS A 5 -25.45 -39.19 26.36
N SER A 6 -25.03 -39.16 25.09
CA SER A 6 -23.74 -38.65 24.66
C SER A 6 -23.82 -37.13 24.62
N CYS A 7 -23.28 -36.46 25.65
CA CYS A 7 -23.07 -35.02 25.64
C CYS A 7 -21.84 -34.73 24.78
N SER A 8 -22.07 -34.35 23.53
CA SER A 8 -21.03 -33.70 22.72
C SER A 8 -20.79 -32.32 23.30
N ALA A 9 -19.62 -32.09 23.85
CA ALA A 9 -19.16 -30.75 24.24
C ALA A 9 -19.10 -29.85 22.99
N PRO A 10 -19.52 -28.58 23.08
CA PRO A 10 -19.35 -27.67 21.97
C PRO A 10 -17.88 -27.49 21.67
N VAL A 11 -17.49 -27.83 20.44
CA VAL A 11 -16.17 -27.51 19.91
C VAL A 11 -16.19 -26.01 19.64
N TYR A 12 -15.65 -25.22 20.56
CA TYR A 12 -15.32 -23.83 20.29
C TYR A 12 -14.23 -23.83 19.22
N PRO A 13 -14.40 -23.08 18.11
CA PRO A 13 -13.30 -22.88 17.18
C PRO A 13 -12.17 -22.25 18.00
N ARG A 14 -11.02 -22.91 18.06
CA ARG A 14 -9.79 -22.26 18.52
C ARG A 14 -9.56 -21.12 17.56
N SER A 15 -9.67 -19.88 18.04
CA SER A 15 -9.04 -18.76 17.34
C SER A 15 -7.56 -19.10 17.28
N THR A 16 -7.08 -19.47 16.14
CA THR A 16 -5.66 -19.48 15.87
C THR A 16 -5.26 -18.01 15.81
N ASP A 17 -4.85 -17.46 16.96
CA ASP A 17 -4.12 -16.19 17.03
C ASP A 17 -2.72 -16.45 16.45
N GLU A 18 -2.67 -16.73 15.16
CA GLU A 18 -1.40 -16.67 14.45
C GLU A 18 -0.98 -15.20 14.37
N PRO A 19 0.28 -14.88 14.70
CA PRO A 19 0.75 -13.51 14.57
C PRO A 19 0.57 -13.03 13.14
N GLN A 20 0.07 -11.80 13.02
CA GLN A 20 -0.15 -11.16 11.72
C GLN A 20 0.89 -10.07 11.52
N LEU A 21 1.61 -10.16 10.40
CA LEU A 21 2.51 -9.12 9.92
C LEU A 21 1.90 -8.40 8.73
N GLN A 22 2.27 -7.15 8.54
CA GLN A 22 1.90 -6.37 7.36
C GLN A 22 2.96 -6.57 6.28
N PHE A 23 2.64 -7.31 5.23
CA PHE A 23 3.53 -7.45 4.09
C PHE A 23 3.30 -6.28 3.12
N TYR A 24 4.37 -5.57 2.79
CA TYR A 24 4.33 -4.42 1.91
C TYR A 24 4.64 -4.81 0.48
N TYR A 25 3.77 -4.40 -0.44
CA TYR A 25 3.83 -4.72 -1.86
C TYR A 25 3.74 -3.47 -2.70
N CYS A 26 4.21 -3.53 -3.93
CA CYS A 26 3.95 -2.51 -4.93
C CYS A 26 2.51 -2.60 -5.40
N THR A 27 1.88 -1.44 -5.60
CA THR A 27 0.59 -1.30 -6.28
C THR A 27 0.83 -0.93 -7.75
N GLY A 28 -0.16 -1.14 -8.61
CA GLY A 28 -0.09 -0.65 -9.99
C GLY A 28 -0.22 0.87 -10.11
N GLU A 29 -0.58 1.54 -9.01
CA GLU A 29 -0.74 2.99 -8.95
C GLU A 29 0.55 3.65 -8.45
N GLY A 30 0.88 4.83 -8.99
CA GLY A 30 2.03 5.61 -8.54
C GLY A 30 3.42 5.04 -8.91
N ALA A 31 3.50 4.09 -9.82
CA ALA A 31 4.78 3.50 -10.24
C ALA A 31 5.80 4.53 -10.74
N ASP A 32 5.33 5.64 -11.33
CA ASP A 32 6.20 6.69 -11.87
C ASP A 32 6.58 7.76 -10.84
N THR A 33 5.77 7.95 -9.80
CA THR A 33 5.94 9.02 -8.81
C THR A 33 6.35 8.52 -7.43
N GLY A 34 6.15 7.24 -7.16
CA GLY A 34 6.33 6.64 -5.82
C GLY A 34 5.20 6.94 -4.84
N ILE A 35 4.29 7.86 -5.15
CA ILE A 35 3.16 8.21 -4.30
C ILE A 35 2.08 7.14 -4.45
N GLY A 36 1.68 6.51 -3.34
CA GLY A 36 0.71 5.41 -3.36
C GLY A 36 1.23 4.11 -4.00
N ALA A 37 2.54 4.06 -4.33
CA ALA A 37 3.15 2.89 -4.97
C ALA A 37 3.24 1.67 -4.05
N LEU A 38 3.07 1.83 -2.74
CA LEU A 38 3.16 0.77 -1.75
C LEU A 38 1.86 0.64 -0.96
N ALA A 39 1.45 -0.59 -0.69
CA ALA A 39 0.37 -0.87 0.22
C ALA A 39 0.67 -2.12 1.08
N ALA A 40 0.16 -2.10 2.30
CA ALA A 40 0.30 -3.19 3.26
C ALA A 40 -0.85 -4.19 3.15
N ARG A 41 -0.53 -5.47 3.38
CA ARG A 41 -1.53 -6.54 3.52
C ARG A 41 -1.24 -7.38 4.76
N PRO A 42 -2.26 -7.67 5.58
CA PRO A 42 -2.09 -8.56 6.71
C PRO A 42 -1.87 -10.00 6.23
N VAL A 43 -0.81 -10.63 6.72
CA VAL A 43 -0.46 -12.01 6.41
C VAL A 43 -0.19 -12.75 7.73
N SER A 44 -0.83 -13.90 7.92
CA SER A 44 -0.53 -14.78 9.05
C SER A 44 0.81 -15.47 8.83
N VAL A 45 1.66 -15.42 9.83
CA VAL A 45 2.98 -16.07 9.82
C VAL A 45 3.01 -17.15 10.90
N SER A 46 3.45 -18.34 10.53
CA SER A 46 3.59 -19.45 11.46
C SER A 46 4.97 -19.53 12.11
N ASP A 47 5.95 -18.86 11.54
CA ASP A 47 7.35 -18.80 11.98
C ASP A 47 7.85 -17.37 11.82
N GLU A 48 8.15 -16.70 12.93
CA GLU A 48 8.59 -15.30 12.97
C GLU A 48 10.12 -15.15 12.79
N ARG A 49 10.85 -16.23 12.49
CA ARG A 49 12.28 -16.11 12.17
C ARG A 49 12.45 -15.30 10.87
N PRO A 50 13.41 -14.37 10.82
CA PRO A 50 13.60 -13.47 9.68
C PRO A 50 13.79 -14.21 8.34
N ASP A 51 14.51 -15.33 8.32
CA ASP A 51 14.69 -16.15 7.13
C ASP A 51 13.39 -16.80 6.64
N ALA A 52 12.55 -17.29 7.56
CA ALA A 52 11.28 -17.91 7.25
C ALA A 52 10.25 -16.87 6.74
N VAL A 53 10.18 -15.71 7.40
CA VAL A 53 9.29 -14.60 6.98
C VAL A 53 9.73 -14.07 5.62
N LEU A 54 11.02 -13.87 5.38
CA LEU A 54 11.52 -13.46 4.06
C LEU A 54 11.12 -14.47 2.99
N GLN A 55 11.33 -15.77 3.23
CA GLN A 55 10.94 -16.82 2.29
C GLN A 55 9.44 -16.80 2.00
N GLN A 56 8.60 -16.64 3.04
CA GLN A 56 7.17 -16.53 2.88
C GLN A 56 6.80 -15.28 2.06
N TYR A 57 7.41 -14.13 2.36
CA TYR A 57 7.20 -12.88 1.64
C TYR A 57 7.53 -13.00 0.15
N LEU A 58 8.65 -13.62 -0.20
CA LEU A 58 9.10 -13.76 -1.59
C LEU A 58 8.30 -14.79 -2.40
N THR A 59 7.64 -15.75 -1.74
CA THR A 59 6.94 -16.86 -2.41
C THR A 59 5.41 -16.78 -2.35
N ALA A 60 4.87 -16.05 -1.35
CA ALA A 60 3.44 -15.93 -1.22
C ALA A 60 2.85 -15.07 -2.37
N PRO A 61 1.65 -15.43 -2.87
CA PRO A 61 0.98 -14.60 -3.87
C PRO A 61 0.61 -13.24 -3.26
N ALA A 62 1.05 -12.17 -3.90
CA ALA A 62 0.76 -10.81 -3.44
C ALA A 62 -0.74 -10.48 -3.46
N GLY A 63 -1.52 -11.15 -4.34
CA GLY A 63 -2.95 -10.93 -4.54
C GLY A 63 -3.23 -9.97 -5.68
N GLU A 64 -4.52 -9.82 -6.01
CA GLU A 64 -4.95 -8.97 -7.12
C GLU A 64 -4.60 -7.50 -6.85
N GLY A 65 -4.01 -6.84 -7.83
CA GLY A 65 -3.58 -5.44 -7.74
C GLY A 65 -2.28 -5.19 -6.98
N PHE A 66 -1.61 -6.25 -6.51
CA PHE A 66 -0.35 -6.15 -5.77
C PHE A 66 0.74 -6.98 -6.42
N SER A 67 1.97 -6.52 -6.36
CA SER A 67 3.14 -7.25 -6.84
C SER A 67 4.33 -7.06 -5.93
N LEU A 68 5.23 -8.04 -5.92
CA LEU A 68 6.58 -7.80 -5.41
C LEU A 68 7.28 -6.78 -6.30
N PRO A 69 8.22 -5.99 -5.75
CA PRO A 69 9.12 -5.20 -6.57
C PRO A 69 9.82 -6.05 -7.64
N ASP A 70 9.99 -5.48 -8.83
CA ASP A 70 10.57 -6.17 -9.98
C ASP A 70 11.91 -6.84 -9.64
N GLY A 71 12.04 -8.11 -10.02
CA GLY A 71 13.24 -8.90 -9.81
C GLY A 71 13.47 -9.38 -8.36
N LEU A 72 12.72 -8.89 -7.37
CA LEU A 72 13.02 -9.17 -5.96
C LEU A 72 12.89 -10.66 -5.59
N SER A 73 11.90 -11.35 -6.12
CA SER A 73 11.62 -12.76 -5.80
C SER A 73 12.77 -13.71 -6.14
N SER A 74 13.57 -13.37 -7.16
CA SER A 74 14.70 -14.20 -7.62
C SER A 74 16.06 -13.69 -7.17
N SER A 75 16.12 -12.44 -6.68
CA SER A 75 17.39 -11.75 -6.42
C SER A 75 17.67 -11.49 -4.94
N CYS A 76 16.72 -11.74 -4.05
CA CYS A 76 16.87 -11.45 -2.63
C CYS A 76 17.09 -12.72 -1.82
N ALA A 77 18.15 -12.74 -0.99
CA ALA A 77 18.46 -13.82 -0.08
C ALA A 77 18.78 -13.32 1.33
N PHE A 78 18.42 -14.12 2.32
CA PHE A 78 18.82 -13.89 3.71
C PHE A 78 20.32 -14.20 3.88
N ASP A 79 21.03 -13.34 4.61
CA ASP A 79 22.43 -13.55 5.00
C ASP A 79 22.56 -13.74 6.51
N SER A 80 22.22 -12.73 7.29
CA SER A 80 22.35 -12.73 8.75
C SER A 80 21.37 -11.80 9.43
N CYS A 81 21.17 -12.00 10.74
CA CYS A 81 20.45 -11.07 11.61
C CYS A 81 21.24 -10.95 12.92
N GLU A 82 21.93 -9.82 13.11
CA GLU A 82 22.80 -9.58 14.26
C GLU A 82 22.63 -8.14 14.74
N ASP A 83 22.61 -7.94 16.06
CA ASP A 83 22.53 -6.63 16.71
C ASP A 83 21.40 -5.72 16.15
N GLY A 84 20.23 -6.29 15.94
CA GLY A 84 19.07 -5.58 15.39
C GLY A 84 19.17 -5.27 13.89
N THR A 85 20.21 -5.77 13.22
CA THR A 85 20.43 -5.55 11.79
C THR A 85 20.20 -6.85 11.01
N LEU A 86 19.16 -6.85 10.18
CA LEU A 86 18.91 -7.89 9.20
C LEU A 86 19.70 -7.58 7.92
N THR A 87 20.59 -8.47 7.52
CA THR A 87 21.35 -8.35 6.27
C THR A 87 20.74 -9.23 5.19
N LEU A 88 20.42 -8.59 4.05
CA LEU A 88 19.88 -9.23 2.87
C LEU A 88 20.81 -9.02 1.68
N LEU A 89 21.04 -10.08 0.93
CA LEU A 89 21.84 -10.04 -0.30
C LEU A 89 20.92 -9.81 -1.49
N LEU A 90 21.29 -8.87 -2.34
CA LEU A 90 20.60 -8.59 -3.61
C LEU A 90 21.57 -8.90 -4.76
N ASP A 91 21.06 -9.57 -5.79
CA ASP A 91 21.85 -9.82 -7.00
C ASP A 91 21.74 -8.67 -8.02
N GLU A 92 22.33 -8.86 -9.22
CA GLU A 92 22.39 -7.85 -10.28
C GLU A 92 21.03 -7.55 -10.93
N THR A 93 20.05 -8.41 -10.78
CA THR A 93 18.75 -8.27 -11.44
C THR A 93 17.85 -7.21 -10.75
N THR A 94 18.25 -6.77 -9.56
CA THR A 94 17.53 -5.71 -8.84
C THR A 94 17.72 -4.38 -9.57
N PRO A 95 16.65 -3.73 -10.05
CA PRO A 95 16.74 -2.48 -10.79
C PRO A 95 17.33 -1.34 -9.96
N GLU A 96 17.70 -0.24 -10.62
CA GLU A 96 18.15 0.99 -9.99
C GLU A 96 17.05 2.07 -9.91
N GLY A 97 17.32 3.14 -9.20
CA GLY A 97 16.42 4.28 -9.09
C GLY A 97 15.18 3.98 -8.25
N LEU A 98 14.01 4.44 -8.70
CA LEU A 98 12.76 4.30 -7.97
C LEU A 98 12.39 2.83 -7.70
N PRO A 99 12.49 1.87 -8.63
CA PRO A 99 12.24 0.46 -8.34
C PRO A 99 13.14 -0.11 -7.23
N ALA A 100 14.41 0.30 -7.16
CA ALA A 100 15.29 -0.09 -6.06
C ALA A 100 14.84 0.50 -4.71
N SER A 101 14.37 1.74 -4.72
CA SER A 101 13.84 2.40 -3.53
C SER A 101 12.55 1.72 -3.05
N LEU A 102 11.68 1.32 -3.97
CA LEU A 102 10.46 0.57 -3.65
C LEU A 102 10.78 -0.81 -3.06
N ALA A 103 11.79 -1.50 -3.62
CA ALA A 103 12.26 -2.79 -3.06
C ALA A 103 12.82 -2.62 -1.65
N ALA A 104 13.64 -1.59 -1.43
CA ALA A 104 14.18 -1.28 -0.10
C ALA A 104 13.05 -0.96 0.90
N ALA A 105 12.06 -0.16 0.50
CA ALA A 105 10.92 0.17 1.34
C ALA A 105 10.09 -1.07 1.69
N CYS A 106 9.71 -1.88 0.69
CA CYS A 106 8.93 -3.10 0.90
C CYS A 106 9.64 -4.06 1.87
N LEU A 107 10.92 -4.32 1.67
CA LEU A 107 11.70 -5.19 2.54
C LEU A 107 11.83 -4.63 3.95
N THR A 108 12.19 -3.36 4.07
CA THR A 108 12.39 -2.73 5.38
C THR A 108 11.10 -2.69 6.18
N LEU A 109 10.02 -2.17 5.59
CA LEU A 109 8.73 -2.05 6.26
C LEU A 109 8.11 -3.41 6.63
N THR A 110 8.40 -4.45 5.86
CA THR A 110 7.95 -5.81 6.18
C THR A 110 8.78 -6.42 7.30
N MET A 111 10.11 -6.34 7.20
CA MET A 111 11.00 -7.08 8.09
C MET A 111 11.24 -6.42 9.46
N THR A 112 11.14 -5.09 9.54
CA THR A 112 11.31 -4.37 10.82
C THR A 112 10.11 -4.51 11.77
N GLN A 113 9.07 -5.24 11.40
CA GLN A 113 7.99 -5.64 12.30
C GLN A 113 8.36 -6.85 13.17
N LEU A 114 9.43 -7.56 12.81
CA LEU A 114 9.90 -8.73 13.56
C LEU A 114 10.64 -8.31 14.82
N ASP A 115 10.42 -9.05 15.89
CA ASP A 115 11.16 -8.84 17.13
C ASP A 115 12.66 -8.98 16.91
N GLY A 116 13.42 -7.98 17.36
CA GLY A 116 14.87 -7.96 17.23
C GLY A 116 15.39 -7.51 15.86
N VAL A 117 14.52 -6.98 14.98
CA VAL A 117 14.92 -6.35 13.71
C VAL A 117 14.63 -4.86 13.73
N ASP A 118 15.63 -4.02 13.98
CA ASP A 118 15.51 -2.57 14.01
C ASP A 118 15.75 -1.94 12.63
N ARG A 119 16.57 -2.60 11.81
CA ARG A 119 17.00 -2.07 10.50
C ARG A 119 17.32 -3.20 9.52
N VAL A 120 17.25 -2.86 8.23
CA VAL A 120 17.58 -3.78 7.14
C VAL A 120 18.77 -3.25 6.38
N ARG A 121 19.83 -4.06 6.26
CA ARG A 121 21.00 -3.79 5.43
C ARG A 121 20.87 -4.56 4.12
N LEU A 122 20.81 -3.85 3.02
CA LEU A 122 20.80 -4.41 1.67
C LEU A 122 22.19 -4.36 1.08
N VAL A 123 22.73 -5.52 0.73
CA VAL A 123 24.07 -5.68 0.16
C VAL A 123 23.93 -6.15 -1.28
N ARG A 124 24.43 -5.37 -2.22
CA ARG A 124 24.53 -5.76 -3.64
C ARG A 124 25.88 -6.42 -3.88
N THR A 125 25.86 -7.74 -4.01
CA THR A 125 27.10 -8.56 -4.02
C THR A 125 28.05 -8.21 -5.15
N HIS A 126 27.54 -7.94 -6.35
CA HIS A 126 28.37 -7.67 -7.52
C HIS A 126 28.91 -6.24 -7.60
N ARG A 127 28.19 -5.27 -7.03
CA ARG A 127 28.61 -3.86 -7.03
C ARG A 127 29.37 -3.45 -5.78
N GLN A 128 29.48 -4.33 -4.81
CA GLN A 128 30.07 -4.06 -3.50
C GLN A 128 29.48 -2.79 -2.85
N THR A 129 28.20 -2.54 -3.07
CA THR A 129 27.48 -1.42 -2.46
C THR A 129 26.53 -1.94 -1.40
N GLU A 130 26.45 -1.23 -0.29
CA GLU A 130 25.53 -1.53 0.79
C GLU A 130 24.77 -0.27 1.20
N ALA A 131 23.55 -0.45 1.68
CA ALA A 131 22.75 0.60 2.27
C ALA A 131 21.93 0.03 3.42
N THR A 132 21.82 0.79 4.50
CA THR A 132 21.04 0.38 5.68
C THR A 132 19.83 1.30 5.81
N TYR A 133 18.67 0.71 6.04
CA TYR A 133 17.39 1.39 6.12
C TYR A 133 16.68 1.08 7.43
N THR A 134 15.95 2.06 7.93
CA THR A 134 15.01 1.95 9.05
C THR A 134 13.60 2.32 8.56
N ALA A 135 12.56 1.86 9.25
CA ALA A 135 11.18 2.07 8.81
C ALA A 135 10.79 3.56 8.71
N ASP A 136 11.34 4.40 9.59
CA ASP A 136 11.10 5.85 9.64
C ASP A 136 11.66 6.64 8.45
N GLN A 137 12.52 6.03 7.64
CA GLN A 137 13.03 6.63 6.39
C GLN A 137 12.02 6.57 5.23
N PHE A 138 10.95 5.76 5.38
CA PHE A 138 9.92 5.59 4.37
C PHE A 138 8.61 6.22 4.84
N LEU A 139 8.23 7.32 4.20
CA LEU A 139 6.93 7.93 4.40
C LEU A 139 5.90 7.13 3.59
N LEU A 140 5.08 6.37 4.31
CA LEU A 140 3.92 5.71 3.70
C LEU A 140 2.80 6.73 3.55
N TYR A 141 2.42 6.95 2.32
CA TYR A 141 1.23 7.70 2.01
C TYR A 141 0.06 6.72 2.04
N ASP A 142 -0.74 6.75 3.09
CA ASP A 142 -2.01 6.03 3.11
C ASP A 142 -3.02 6.78 2.23
N THR A 143 -3.13 6.34 1.00
CA THR A 143 -4.12 6.87 0.05
C THR A 143 -5.55 6.50 0.44
N SER A 144 -5.74 5.55 1.37
CA SER A 144 -7.05 5.00 1.67
C SER A 144 -7.72 5.59 2.92
N ALA A 145 -6.95 6.03 3.93
CA ALA A 145 -7.55 6.28 5.24
C ALA A 145 -7.81 7.75 5.55
N ASP A 146 -6.94 8.71 5.27
CA ASP A 146 -7.13 10.08 5.76
C ASP A 146 -6.54 11.14 4.81
N GLN A 147 -6.90 11.07 3.53
CA GLN A 147 -6.68 12.26 2.70
C GLN A 147 -7.53 13.41 3.28
N PRO A 148 -6.92 14.56 3.57
CA PRO A 148 -7.69 15.71 4.00
C PRO A 148 -8.85 15.98 3.06
N GLU A 149 -10.04 16.14 3.64
CA GLU A 149 -11.23 16.50 2.89
C GLU A 149 -11.30 18.01 2.76
N TYR A 150 -11.43 18.48 1.53
CA TYR A 150 -11.62 19.89 1.23
C TYR A 150 -13.02 20.11 0.71
N ALA A 151 -13.77 20.96 1.39
CA ALA A 151 -15.06 21.45 0.88
C ALA A 151 -14.79 22.44 -0.25
N VAL A 152 -15.22 22.10 -1.44
CA VAL A 152 -15.15 22.97 -2.62
C VAL A 152 -16.54 23.37 -3.05
N ARG A 153 -16.69 24.61 -3.48
CA ARG A 153 -17.96 25.13 -3.97
C ARG A 153 -17.96 25.17 -5.49
N LEU A 154 -18.78 24.31 -6.08
CA LEU A 154 -18.96 24.21 -7.52
C LEU A 154 -20.19 24.99 -7.97
N TYR A 155 -20.12 25.61 -9.13
CA TYR A 155 -21.22 26.42 -9.68
C TYR A 155 -21.73 25.77 -10.98
N TYR A 156 -23.03 25.56 -11.04
CA TYR A 156 -23.74 24.99 -12.17
C TYR A 156 -24.85 25.95 -12.66
N PRO A 157 -25.10 26.06 -13.97
CA PRO A 157 -26.28 26.76 -14.46
C PRO A 157 -27.56 26.05 -14.00
N ASP A 158 -28.52 26.80 -13.51
CA ASP A 158 -29.90 26.34 -13.31
C ASP A 158 -30.71 26.42 -14.61
N ARG A 159 -32.01 26.16 -14.51
CA ARG A 159 -32.93 26.20 -15.67
C ARG A 159 -33.14 27.60 -16.23
N ASP A 160 -32.93 28.61 -15.43
CA ASP A 160 -33.07 30.03 -15.80
C ASP A 160 -31.73 30.62 -16.26
N GLY A 161 -30.67 29.82 -16.31
CA GLY A 161 -29.33 30.25 -16.72
C GLY A 161 -28.53 30.97 -15.62
N LEU A 162 -29.04 31.01 -14.39
CA LEU A 162 -28.34 31.57 -13.25
C LEU A 162 -27.39 30.50 -12.64
N LEU A 163 -26.34 30.98 -11.99
CA LEU A 163 -25.39 30.09 -11.33
C LEU A 163 -25.88 29.66 -9.93
N ALA A 164 -26.11 28.40 -9.76
CA ALA A 164 -26.43 27.79 -8.47
C ALA A 164 -25.19 27.09 -7.87
N ALA A 165 -24.88 27.42 -6.61
CA ALA A 165 -23.76 26.82 -5.89
C ALA A 165 -24.11 25.43 -5.34
N ARG A 166 -23.14 24.53 -5.40
CA ARG A 166 -23.18 23.22 -4.75
C ARG A 166 -21.86 22.95 -4.06
N ASP A 167 -21.96 22.50 -2.82
CA ASP A 167 -20.79 22.07 -2.09
C ASP A 167 -20.49 20.62 -2.46
N ALA A 168 -19.22 20.33 -2.72
CA ALA A 168 -18.67 19.01 -2.98
C ALA A 168 -17.45 18.79 -2.08
N VAL A 169 -17.11 17.53 -1.82
CA VAL A 169 -15.91 17.16 -1.07
C VAL A 169 -14.92 16.56 -2.04
N VAL A 170 -13.70 17.07 -1.99
CA VAL A 170 -12.55 16.58 -2.75
C VAL A 170 -11.52 16.10 -1.74
N ARG A 171 -10.97 14.91 -1.97
CA ARG A 171 -9.93 14.31 -1.13
C ARG A 171 -8.60 14.40 -1.83
N THR A 172 -7.64 15.02 -1.20
CA THR A 172 -6.26 15.04 -1.67
C THR A 172 -5.33 15.43 -0.53
N ALA A 173 -4.17 14.87 -0.55
CA ALA A 173 -3.10 15.31 0.32
C ALA A 173 -2.20 16.34 -0.34
N ASP A 174 -2.25 16.45 -1.67
CA ASP A 174 -1.50 17.42 -2.44
C ASP A 174 -2.41 18.61 -2.78
N MET A 175 -2.13 19.75 -2.15
CA MET A 175 -2.86 21.00 -2.37
C MET A 175 -2.72 21.53 -3.81
N GLU A 176 -1.65 21.17 -4.51
CA GLU A 176 -1.47 21.58 -5.90
C GLU A 176 -2.44 20.87 -6.84
N GLN A 177 -2.89 19.68 -6.46
CA GLN A 177 -3.90 18.92 -7.21
C GLN A 177 -5.35 19.36 -6.92
N LEU A 178 -5.59 20.11 -5.86
CA LEU A 178 -6.94 20.51 -5.46
C LEU A 178 -7.73 21.24 -6.58
N PRO A 179 -7.16 22.17 -7.34
CA PRO A 179 -7.87 22.81 -8.46
C PRO A 179 -8.24 21.82 -9.56
N LEU A 180 -7.35 20.89 -9.89
CA LEU A 180 -7.58 19.86 -10.90
C LEU A 180 -8.74 18.93 -10.49
N LEU A 181 -8.73 18.45 -9.26
CA LEU A 181 -9.76 17.58 -8.71
C LEU A 181 -11.12 18.29 -8.58
N ALA A 182 -11.13 19.55 -8.20
CA ALA A 182 -12.35 20.36 -8.19
C ALA A 182 -12.92 20.52 -9.61
N LEU A 183 -12.06 20.72 -10.60
CA LEU A 183 -12.48 20.81 -12.00
C LEU A 183 -12.97 19.45 -12.53
N GLN A 184 -12.33 18.35 -12.16
CA GLN A 184 -12.81 17.00 -12.48
C GLN A 184 -14.18 16.73 -11.85
N ALA A 185 -14.41 17.14 -10.59
CA ALA A 185 -15.71 17.03 -9.95
C ALA A 185 -16.79 17.83 -10.68
N LEU A 186 -16.45 19.02 -11.19
CA LEU A 186 -17.38 19.86 -11.97
C LEU A 186 -17.75 19.22 -13.34
N VAL A 187 -16.79 18.51 -13.96
CA VAL A 187 -16.96 17.82 -15.26
C VAL A 187 -17.59 16.44 -15.12
N SER A 188 -17.66 15.89 -13.91
CA SER A 188 -18.19 14.55 -13.63
C SER A 188 -19.59 14.32 -14.23
N ARG A 189 -19.96 13.03 -14.37
CA ARG A 189 -21.27 12.65 -14.94
C ARG A 189 -22.47 13.04 -14.08
N GLU A 190 -22.27 13.14 -12.79
CA GLU A 190 -23.35 13.38 -11.84
C GLU A 190 -23.58 14.89 -11.66
N VAL A 191 -24.48 15.42 -12.46
CA VAL A 191 -24.97 16.78 -12.25
C VAL A 191 -26.18 16.73 -11.31
N PRO A 192 -26.23 17.59 -10.27
CA PRO A 192 -27.35 17.62 -9.34
C PRO A 192 -28.69 17.82 -10.04
N VAL A 193 -29.75 17.24 -9.47
CA VAL A 193 -31.11 17.33 -9.99
C VAL A 193 -31.51 18.83 -10.12
N ASN A 194 -32.06 19.21 -11.26
CA ASN A 194 -32.45 20.59 -11.61
C ASN A 194 -31.32 21.54 -12.01
N LEU A 195 -30.11 21.07 -12.16
CA LEU A 195 -29.00 21.85 -12.70
C LEU A 195 -28.61 21.34 -14.09
N THR A 196 -27.90 22.16 -14.85
CA THR A 196 -27.39 21.82 -16.17
C THR A 196 -25.88 21.79 -16.16
N ARG A 197 -25.26 21.07 -17.11
CA ARG A 197 -23.81 21.05 -17.23
C ARG A 197 -23.29 22.38 -17.71
N ALA A 198 -22.30 22.91 -16.99
CA ALA A 198 -21.57 24.09 -17.45
C ALA A 198 -20.52 23.71 -18.52
N ILE A 199 -20.00 22.49 -18.47
CA ILE A 199 -18.91 22.01 -19.32
C ILE A 199 -19.37 20.75 -20.05
N PRO A 200 -19.09 20.60 -21.38
CA PRO A 200 -19.48 19.41 -22.13
C PRO A 200 -18.93 18.12 -21.56
N TYR A 201 -19.71 17.03 -21.60
CA TYR A 201 -19.40 15.72 -21.02
C TYR A 201 -18.08 15.07 -21.48
N ARG A 202 -17.56 15.45 -22.65
CA ARG A 202 -16.32 14.89 -23.22
C ARG A 202 -15.10 15.79 -23.01
N THR A 203 -15.22 16.84 -22.21
CA THR A 203 -14.08 17.70 -21.90
C THR A 203 -13.11 16.92 -21.02
N GLN A 204 -11.87 16.81 -21.47
CA GLN A 204 -10.77 16.27 -20.69
C GLN A 204 -10.07 17.41 -19.97
N VAL A 205 -9.79 17.20 -18.71
CA VAL A 205 -8.97 18.11 -17.90
C VAL A 205 -7.56 17.49 -17.92
N LEU A 206 -6.63 18.21 -18.54
CA LEU A 206 -5.23 17.81 -18.71
C LEU A 206 -4.38 18.42 -17.60
#